data_f50b10661ccb7bd6ad42932172e6d036
#
_entry.id   f50b10661ccb7bd6ad42932172e6d036
#
_cell.length_a   1.000
_cell.length_b   1.000
_cell.length_c   1.000
_cell.angle_alpha   90.00
_cell.angle_beta   90.00
_cell.angle_gamma   90.00
#
_symmetry.space_group_name_H-M   'P 1'
#
loop_
_entity.id
_entity.type
_entity.pdbx_description
1 polymer ?
#
loop_
_entity_poly.entity_id
_entity_poly.type
_entity_poly.pdbx_seq_one_letter_code
_entity_poly.pdbx_strand_id
1 'polypeptide(L)'
;MALKIRLARGGAKKRPYYRIVVTDSRNARDGKFLERVGHYNPLLPKDHENRVKLEAERIQYWLGVGATPSDRVARFLGEAELIPMPAQKNNPQKGKPGQKAQERAEEAAAAAATAAEAPAEEAPAEEAPAEEPAEEAAAEEAPAEAAKE
;
A
#
# COMPACT_ATOMS: atom_id res chain seq x y z
N MET A 1 23.65 27.62 4.44
CA MET A 1 22.80 26.77 5.32
C MET A 1 21.96 25.88 4.42
N ALA A 2 21.86 24.59 4.70
CA ALA A 2 21.07 23.67 3.88
C ALA A 2 19.64 23.58 4.44
N LEU A 3 18.67 24.16 3.73
CA LEU A 3 17.26 24.11 4.08
C LEU A 3 16.66 22.76 3.67
N LYS A 4 15.88 22.16 4.55
CA LYS A 4 15.17 20.90 4.28
C LYS A 4 13.70 21.00 4.64
N ILE A 5 12.86 20.40 3.76
CA ILE A 5 11.45 20.15 4.05
C ILE A 5 11.34 18.74 4.57
N ARG A 6 10.94 18.59 5.83
CA ARG A 6 10.90 17.29 6.50
C ARG A 6 9.72 17.13 7.44
N LEU A 7 9.52 15.91 7.93
CA LEU A 7 8.50 15.58 8.91
C LEU A 7 9.04 15.80 10.33
N ALA A 8 8.34 16.60 11.11
CA ALA A 8 8.50 16.71 12.57
C ALA A 8 7.39 15.92 13.24
N ARG A 9 7.74 15.04 14.18
CA ARG A 9 6.76 14.22 14.90
C ARG A 9 6.06 15.03 15.98
N GLY A 10 4.75 14.87 16.07
CA GLY A 10 3.91 15.31 17.16
C GLY A 10 2.98 14.19 17.61
N GLY A 11 1.95 14.54 18.37
CA GLY A 11 0.96 13.58 18.85
C GLY A 11 1.41 12.78 20.08
N ALA A 12 0.52 11.91 20.57
CA ALA A 12 0.72 11.12 21.77
C ALA A 12 1.42 9.78 21.50
N LYS A 13 1.69 9.02 22.58
CA LYS A 13 2.20 7.64 22.51
C LYS A 13 1.22 6.77 21.70
N LYS A 14 1.74 6.01 20.77
CA LYS A 14 0.98 5.15 19.83
C LYS A 14 0.02 5.89 18.86
N ARG A 15 -0.08 7.23 18.93
CA ARG A 15 -0.86 8.07 18.01
C ARG A 15 0.03 9.13 17.35
N PRO A 16 0.87 8.74 16.37
CA PRO A 16 1.75 9.67 15.68
C PRO A 16 0.95 10.62 14.79
N TYR A 17 1.38 11.88 14.80
CA TYR A 17 0.93 12.93 13.91
C TYR A 17 2.15 13.69 13.44
N TYR A 18 2.26 14.00 12.18
CA TYR A 18 3.45 14.64 11.62
C TYR A 18 3.11 16.01 11.07
N ARG A 19 3.95 16.97 11.40
CA ARG A 19 3.97 18.30 10.79
C ARG A 19 5.00 18.31 9.67
N ILE A 20 4.65 18.84 8.51
CA ILE A 20 5.59 19.07 7.41
C ILE A 20 6.17 20.46 7.64
N VAL A 21 7.46 20.53 7.86
CA VAL A 21 8.14 21.77 8.27
C VAL A 21 9.37 22.04 7.43
N VAL A 22 9.64 23.32 7.23
CA VAL A 22 10.89 23.81 6.64
C VAL A 22 11.84 24.15 7.77
N THR A 23 13.04 23.61 7.73
CA THR A 23 14.04 23.81 8.78
C THR A 23 15.46 23.67 8.26
N ASP A 24 16.45 24.13 9.01
CA ASP A 24 17.85 23.85 8.75
C ASP A 24 18.15 22.36 8.98
N SER A 25 19.00 21.79 8.13
CA SER A 25 19.41 20.37 8.20
C SER A 25 20.05 19.99 9.53
N ARG A 26 20.67 20.93 10.22
CA ARG A 26 21.37 20.74 11.50
C ARG A 26 20.42 20.67 12.70
N ASN A 27 19.21 21.19 12.58
CA ASN A 27 18.26 21.21 13.69
C ASN A 27 17.76 19.79 14.03
N ALA A 28 17.47 19.56 15.31
CA ALA A 28 16.82 18.31 15.74
C ALA A 28 15.46 18.11 15.03
N ARG A 29 15.02 16.85 14.87
CA ARG A 29 13.80 16.50 14.11
C ARG A 29 12.58 17.28 14.56
N ASP A 30 12.36 17.37 15.87
CA ASP A 30 11.19 17.99 16.49
C ASP A 30 11.51 19.37 17.10
N GLY A 31 12.71 19.92 16.78
CA GLY A 31 13.21 21.20 17.27
C GLY A 31 12.64 22.39 16.51
N LYS A 32 13.43 23.50 16.53
CA LYS A 32 13.07 24.74 15.85
C LYS A 32 12.89 24.53 14.35
N PHE A 33 11.87 25.13 13.80
CA PHE A 33 11.60 25.17 12.36
C PHE A 33 11.26 26.61 11.94
N LEU A 34 11.43 26.91 10.67
CA LEU A 34 11.14 28.22 10.11
C LEU A 34 9.66 28.39 9.85
N GLU A 35 9.06 27.42 9.17
CA GLU A 35 7.66 27.44 8.79
C GLU A 35 7.06 26.02 8.75
N ARG A 36 5.77 25.94 9.05
CA ARG A 36 4.98 24.72 8.86
C ARG A 36 4.18 24.84 7.56
N VAL A 37 4.45 23.97 6.61
CA VAL A 37 3.85 23.96 5.27
C VAL A 37 2.83 22.84 5.05
N GLY A 38 2.47 22.12 6.12
CA GLY A 38 1.44 21.09 6.03
C GLY A 38 1.46 20.13 7.21
N HIS A 39 0.67 19.06 7.06
CA HIS A 39 0.64 17.96 8.02
C HIS A 39 0.38 16.61 7.34
N TYR A 40 0.74 15.56 8.06
CA TYR A 40 0.50 14.18 7.67
C TYR A 40 -0.01 13.36 8.86
N ASN A 41 -1.17 12.73 8.69
CA ASN A 41 -1.75 11.83 9.68
C ASN A 41 -1.75 10.39 9.17
N PRO A 42 -0.86 9.52 9.66
CA PRO A 42 -0.78 8.13 9.20
C PRO A 42 -1.95 7.25 9.67
N LEU A 43 -2.72 7.69 10.67
CA LEU A 43 -3.83 6.91 11.24
C LEU A 43 -5.08 6.91 10.35
N LEU A 44 -5.19 7.88 9.44
CA LEU A 44 -6.29 7.95 8.50
C LEU A 44 -6.08 6.99 7.32
N PRO A 45 -7.15 6.50 6.68
CA PRO A 45 -7.10 5.71 5.45
C PRO A 45 -6.31 6.41 4.34
N LYS A 46 -5.83 5.66 3.34
CA LYS A 46 -5.00 6.23 2.26
C LYS A 46 -5.76 7.28 1.44
N ASP A 47 -7.05 7.07 1.24
CA ASP A 47 -7.91 7.88 0.37
C ASP A 47 -8.54 9.09 1.08
N HIS A 48 -8.21 9.29 2.35
CA HIS A 48 -8.81 10.36 3.15
C HIS A 48 -8.10 11.70 2.88
N GLU A 49 -8.85 12.73 2.49
CA GLU A 49 -8.35 14.07 2.14
C GLU A 49 -7.47 14.71 3.24
N ASN A 50 -7.88 14.55 4.50
CA ASN A 50 -7.12 15.11 5.63
C ASN A 50 -5.92 14.26 6.05
N ARG A 51 -5.61 13.17 5.32
CA ARG A 51 -4.42 12.37 5.59
C ARG A 51 -3.13 13.13 5.32
N VAL A 52 -3.08 13.84 4.20
CA VAL A 52 -1.96 14.71 3.81
C VAL A 52 -2.55 16.05 3.41
N LYS A 53 -2.19 17.12 4.10
CA LYS A 53 -2.56 18.47 3.72
C LYS A 53 -1.30 19.28 3.48
N LEU A 54 -1.22 19.92 2.33
CA LEU A 54 -0.06 20.66 1.86
C LEU A 54 -0.46 22.09 1.51
N GLU A 55 0.37 23.05 1.85
CA GLU A 55 0.26 24.45 1.43
C GLU A 55 1.14 24.65 0.19
N ALA A 56 0.55 24.42 -0.98
CA ALA A 56 1.26 24.36 -2.25
C ALA A 56 2.08 25.62 -2.54
N GLU A 57 1.50 26.80 -2.33
CA GLU A 57 2.16 28.09 -2.58
C GLU A 57 3.43 28.26 -1.74
N ARG A 58 3.34 27.92 -0.45
CA ARG A 58 4.48 28.05 0.45
C ARG A 58 5.56 27.03 0.15
N ILE A 59 5.16 25.82 -0.24
CA ILE A 59 6.11 24.78 -0.64
C ILE A 59 6.87 25.19 -1.90
N GLN A 60 6.18 25.70 -2.92
CA GLN A 60 6.82 26.18 -4.15
C GLN A 60 7.81 27.32 -3.87
N TYR A 61 7.44 28.27 -3.03
CA TYR A 61 8.34 29.32 -2.58
C TYR A 61 9.63 28.74 -1.98
N TRP A 62 9.52 27.80 -1.03
CA TRP A 62 10.69 27.22 -0.37
C TRP A 62 11.53 26.34 -1.30
N LEU A 63 10.90 25.65 -2.24
CA LEU A 63 11.62 24.92 -3.31
C LEU A 63 12.41 25.90 -4.19
N GLY A 64 11.84 27.05 -4.55
CA GLY A 64 12.52 28.12 -5.29
C GLY A 64 13.71 28.72 -4.53
N VAL A 65 13.64 28.82 -3.21
CA VAL A 65 14.76 29.24 -2.33
C VAL A 65 15.84 28.15 -2.20
N GLY A 66 15.56 26.92 -2.65
CA GLY A 66 16.51 25.80 -2.63
C GLY A 66 16.35 24.85 -1.45
N ALA A 67 15.18 24.80 -0.81
CA ALA A 67 14.90 23.80 0.21
C ALA A 67 14.73 22.41 -0.41
N THR A 68 15.47 21.43 0.08
CA THR A 68 15.41 20.04 -0.42
C THR A 68 14.40 19.21 0.39
N PRO A 69 13.41 18.55 -0.25
CA PRO A 69 12.49 17.68 0.45
C PRO A 69 13.16 16.37 0.87
N SER A 70 12.74 15.81 1.99
CA SER A 70 13.12 14.45 2.38
C SER A 70 12.38 13.42 1.52
N ASP A 71 12.90 12.21 1.38
CA ASP A 71 12.35 11.12 0.52
C ASP A 71 10.83 10.91 0.71
N ARG A 72 10.34 10.97 1.94
CA ARG A 72 8.91 10.80 2.23
C ARG A 72 8.08 12.01 1.81
N VAL A 73 8.59 13.21 2.08
CA VAL A 73 7.93 14.45 1.65
C VAL A 73 7.94 14.56 0.14
N ALA A 74 9.03 14.21 -0.53
CA ALA A 74 9.12 14.20 -1.98
C ALA A 74 8.03 13.34 -2.64
N ARG A 75 7.66 12.20 -2.04
CA ARG A 75 6.53 11.40 -2.53
C ARG A 75 5.19 12.13 -2.38
N PHE A 76 4.93 12.76 -1.24
CA PHE A 76 3.71 13.54 -1.05
C PHE A 76 3.61 14.71 -2.03
N LEU A 77 4.75 15.38 -2.31
CA LEU A 77 4.80 16.46 -3.28
C LEU A 77 4.64 15.95 -4.72
N GLY A 78 5.12 14.74 -5.03
CA GLY A 78 4.90 14.09 -6.31
C GLY A 78 3.45 13.65 -6.50
N GLU A 79 2.78 13.13 -5.45
CA GLU A 79 1.35 12.81 -5.45
C GLU A 79 0.48 14.07 -5.64
N ALA A 80 0.95 15.23 -5.14
CA ALA A 80 0.31 16.54 -5.31
C ALA A 80 0.77 17.29 -6.58
N GLU A 81 1.53 16.65 -7.48
CA GLU A 81 2.05 17.20 -8.75
C GLU A 81 2.90 18.48 -8.62
N LEU A 82 3.43 18.77 -7.43
CA LEU A 82 4.29 19.93 -7.19
C LEU A 82 5.74 19.70 -7.64
N ILE A 83 6.19 18.44 -7.65
CA ILE A 83 7.51 18.01 -8.13
C ILE A 83 7.37 16.66 -8.89
N PRO A 84 8.30 16.34 -9.79
CA PRO A 84 8.31 15.03 -10.41
C PRO A 84 8.44 13.92 -9.35
N MET A 85 7.69 12.83 -9.54
CA MET A 85 7.72 11.69 -8.62
C MET A 85 9.15 11.13 -8.50
N PRO A 86 9.70 11.00 -7.30
CA PRO A 86 11.03 10.45 -7.12
C PRO A 86 11.09 8.99 -7.58
N ALA A 87 12.14 8.64 -8.32
CA ALA A 87 12.36 7.27 -8.79
C ALA A 87 12.42 6.29 -7.60
N GLN A 88 11.82 5.12 -7.78
CA GLN A 88 11.91 4.07 -6.79
C GLN A 88 13.36 3.56 -6.72
N LYS A 89 13.90 3.54 -5.51
CA LYS A 89 15.22 2.94 -5.28
C LYS A 89 15.10 1.42 -5.44
N ASN A 90 15.59 0.90 -6.56
CA ASN A 90 15.67 -0.53 -6.76
C ASN A 90 16.94 -1.06 -6.08
N ASN A 91 16.77 -1.98 -5.13
CA ASN A 91 17.89 -2.66 -4.50
C ASN A 91 17.86 -4.15 -4.90
N PRO A 92 18.56 -4.54 -5.99
CA PRO A 92 18.52 -5.89 -6.51
C PRO A 92 19.06 -6.94 -5.51
N GLN A 93 19.95 -6.56 -4.61
CA GLN A 93 20.47 -7.49 -3.59
C GLN A 93 19.47 -7.81 -2.48
N LYS A 94 18.69 -6.81 -2.04
CA LYS A 94 17.61 -7.03 -1.06
C LYS A 94 16.35 -7.64 -1.67
N GLY A 95 16.15 -7.48 -2.97
CA GLY A 95 15.01 -8.05 -3.70
C GLY A 95 15.20 -9.52 -4.05
N LYS A 96 16.41 -10.05 -3.97
CA LYS A 96 16.63 -11.49 -4.22
C LYS A 96 16.08 -12.31 -3.05
N PRO A 97 15.27 -13.34 -3.35
CA PRO A 97 14.82 -14.27 -2.32
C PRO A 97 16.04 -14.92 -1.64
N GLY A 98 15.98 -15.12 -0.35
CA GLY A 98 17.04 -15.81 0.40
C GLY A 98 17.15 -17.28 -0.05
N GLN A 99 18.30 -17.92 0.22
CA GLN A 99 18.59 -19.32 -0.19
C GLN A 99 17.42 -20.27 0.10
N LYS A 100 16.89 -20.22 1.30
CA LYS A 100 15.76 -21.06 1.72
C LYS A 100 14.45 -20.83 0.94
N ALA A 101 14.26 -19.65 0.36
CA ALA A 101 13.12 -19.34 -0.49
C ALA A 101 13.37 -19.78 -1.94
N GLN A 102 14.61 -19.76 -2.39
CA GLN A 102 15.02 -20.29 -3.69
C GLN A 102 14.90 -21.82 -3.71
N GLU A 103 15.39 -22.51 -2.69
CA GLU A 103 15.26 -23.96 -2.52
C GLU A 103 13.78 -24.40 -2.55
N ARG A 104 12.88 -23.70 -1.83
CA ARG A 104 11.44 -23.99 -1.87
C ARG A 104 10.82 -23.72 -3.24
N ALA A 105 11.27 -22.70 -3.94
CA ALA A 105 10.79 -22.39 -5.27
C ALA A 105 11.25 -23.44 -6.29
N GLU A 106 12.49 -23.93 -6.17
CA GLU A 106 13.03 -25.01 -7.00
C GLU A 106 12.35 -26.34 -6.69
N GLU A 107 12.11 -26.65 -5.40
CA GLU A 107 11.39 -27.86 -4.97
C GLU A 107 9.94 -27.85 -5.47
N ALA A 108 9.26 -26.70 -5.38
CA ALA A 108 7.90 -26.53 -5.91
C ALA A 108 7.86 -26.61 -7.44
N ALA A 109 8.87 -26.08 -8.12
CA ALA A 109 8.97 -26.19 -9.59
C ALA A 109 9.27 -27.64 -10.02
N ALA A 110 10.12 -28.36 -9.30
CA ALA A 110 10.41 -29.79 -9.54
C ALA A 110 9.17 -30.65 -9.29
N ALA A 111 8.44 -30.39 -8.21
CA ALA A 111 7.18 -31.08 -7.90
C ALA A 111 6.09 -30.81 -8.95
N ALA A 112 6.00 -29.57 -9.45
CA ALA A 112 5.08 -29.22 -10.53
C ALA A 112 5.46 -29.88 -11.87
N ALA A 113 6.75 -30.00 -12.16
CA ALA A 113 7.25 -30.67 -13.37
C ALA A 113 6.95 -32.17 -13.31
N THR A 114 7.16 -32.85 -12.17
CA THR A 114 6.83 -34.25 -11.99
C THR A 114 5.32 -34.51 -12.01
N ALA A 115 4.51 -33.57 -11.51
CA ALA A 115 3.05 -33.65 -11.59
C ALA A 115 2.52 -33.41 -13.03
N ALA A 116 3.25 -32.68 -13.86
CA ALA A 116 2.90 -32.46 -15.26
C ALA A 116 3.31 -33.63 -16.17
N GLU A 117 4.24 -34.47 -15.74
CA GLU A 117 4.74 -35.65 -16.50
C GLU A 117 3.96 -36.94 -16.20
N ALA A 118 3.04 -36.89 -15.21
CA ALA A 118 2.16 -38.01 -14.87
C ALA A 118 0.70 -37.69 -15.17
N PRO A 119 0.28 -37.60 -16.44
CA PRO A 119 -0.92 -38.25 -16.89
C PRO A 119 -0.90 -38.65 -18.35
N ALA A 120 -0.32 -39.75 -18.69
CA ALA A 120 -0.54 -40.40 -19.96
C ALA A 120 -0.26 -41.91 -19.89
N GLU A 121 -0.91 -42.60 -18.93
CA GLU A 121 -1.15 -44.03 -19.09
C GLU A 121 -2.24 -44.49 -18.14
N GLU A 122 -3.31 -44.95 -18.71
CA GLU A 122 -4.49 -45.68 -18.23
C GLU A 122 -5.79 -44.90 -18.29
N ALA A 123 -6.38 -44.95 -19.47
CA ALA A 123 -7.80 -45.24 -19.60
C ALA A 123 -7.94 -46.67 -20.12
N PRO A 124 -8.79 -47.51 -19.54
CA PRO A 124 -9.83 -48.01 -20.40
C PRO A 124 -11.25 -47.88 -19.82
N ALA A 125 -12.12 -47.72 -20.77
CA ALA A 125 -13.55 -47.72 -20.74
C ALA A 125 -14.17 -48.84 -19.90
N GLU A 126 -15.26 -48.47 -19.22
CA GLU A 126 -16.48 -49.31 -19.26
C GLU A 126 -17.69 -48.55 -18.69
N GLU A 127 -18.64 -48.34 -19.56
CA GLU A 127 -20.10 -48.51 -19.48
C GLU A 127 -20.91 -47.70 -18.46
N ALA A 128 -21.71 -46.83 -19.03
CA ALA A 128 -23.01 -46.38 -18.48
C ALA A 128 -24.01 -47.56 -18.44
N PRO A 129 -25.10 -47.51 -17.61
CA PRO A 129 -26.24 -46.72 -18.05
C PRO A 129 -27.10 -46.08 -16.92
N ALA A 130 -27.75 -45.00 -17.33
CA ALA A 130 -29.12 -44.55 -17.06
C ALA A 130 -29.82 -44.93 -15.74
N GLU A 131 -30.32 -43.92 -15.07
CA GLU A 131 -31.77 -43.70 -14.84
C GLU A 131 -31.97 -42.39 -14.05
N GLU A 132 -32.62 -41.46 -14.71
CA GLU A 132 -33.53 -40.48 -14.11
C GLU A 132 -34.77 -41.24 -13.59
N PRO A 133 -35.74 -40.72 -12.83
CA PRO A 133 -36.13 -39.31 -12.75
C PRO A 133 -36.71 -38.82 -11.39
N ALA A 134 -37.07 -37.55 -11.44
CA ALA A 134 -38.28 -36.93 -10.88
C ALA A 134 -38.30 -36.44 -9.43
N GLU A 135 -38.61 -35.17 -9.40
CA GLU A 135 -39.80 -34.48 -8.87
C GLU A 135 -39.75 -34.23 -7.36
N GLU A 136 -40.07 -33.15 -6.85
CA GLU A 136 -41.06 -32.10 -6.95
C GLU A 136 -40.82 -31.07 -5.84
N ALA A 137 -40.83 -29.85 -6.17
CA ALA A 137 -41.85 -28.87 -5.84
C ALA A 137 -41.81 -28.17 -4.47
N ALA A 138 -41.91 -26.92 -4.65
CA ALA A 138 -42.83 -25.97 -4.00
C ALA A 138 -42.35 -25.34 -2.68
N ALA A 139 -42.12 -24.10 -2.82
CA ALA A 139 -43.03 -23.00 -2.57
C ALA A 139 -42.98 -22.41 -1.17
N GLU A 140 -42.90 -21.10 -1.24
CA GLU A 140 -43.72 -20.13 -0.50
C GLU A 140 -43.29 -19.87 0.95
N GLU A 141 -43.07 -18.74 1.42
CA GLU A 141 -43.75 -17.47 1.34
C GLU A 141 -42.93 -16.41 2.15
N ALA A 142 -42.83 -15.24 1.65
CA ALA A 142 -42.72 -14.05 2.48
C ALA A 142 -44.12 -13.79 3.07
N PRO A 143 -44.35 -12.98 4.09
CA PRO A 143 -44.09 -11.55 4.04
C PRO A 143 -43.82 -10.84 5.40
N ALA A 144 -43.28 -9.66 5.26
CA ALA A 144 -43.73 -8.37 5.76
C ALA A 144 -44.12 -8.16 7.21
N GLU A 145 -43.68 -7.02 7.63
CA GLU A 145 -44.37 -5.89 8.29
C GLU A 145 -44.09 -5.68 9.77
N ALA A 146 -43.61 -4.55 9.94
CA ALA A 146 -44.12 -3.35 10.64
C ALA A 146 -43.59 -3.11 12.04
N ALA A 147 -42.86 -2.06 12.15
CA ALA A 147 -43.25 -0.76 12.71
C ALA A 147 -43.37 -0.64 14.25
N LYS A 148 -42.89 0.50 14.67
CA LYS A 148 -43.12 1.23 15.93
C LYS A 148 -42.24 0.80 17.11
N GLU A 149 -41.55 1.69 17.72
CA GLU A 149 -41.81 3.07 18.20
C GLU A 149 -40.49 3.83 18.36
#